data_ebb16751a688b3b47dfe5853e59a0298
#
_entry.id   ebb16751a688b3b47dfe5853e59a0298
#
_cell.length_a   1.000
_cell.length_b   1.000
_cell.length_c   1.000
_cell.angle_alpha   90.00
_cell.angle_beta   90.00
_cell.angle_gamma   90.00
#
_symmetry.space_group_name_H-M   'P 1'
#
loop_
_entity.id
_entity.type
_entity.pdbx_description
1 polymer ?
#
loop_
_entity_poly.entity_id
_entity_poly.type
_entity_poly.pdbx_seq_one_letter_code
_entity_poly.pdbx_strand_id
1 'polypeptide(L)'
;PGKRIIGERAFDGAPGLRLALALPPIEVAVTARLTDGDTVEFEIPVPDVEAAFVLKMLARTVRDSERDLQDIETLLEIVASQPDYHASPWRLGDPKITKAGERGDAARVAAQMISSPPTRVPARVRALLRRHVAIVSR
;
A
#
# COMPACT_ATOMS: atom_id res chain seq x y z
N PRO A 1 5.07 11.37 -12.14
CA PRO A 1 6.07 10.30 -12.02
C PRO A 1 7.09 10.47 -13.13
N GLY A 2 8.34 10.76 -12.73
CA GLY A 2 9.41 10.96 -13.70
C GLY A 2 10.04 9.64 -14.09
N LYS A 3 10.33 9.44 -15.37
CA LYS A 3 11.18 8.34 -15.82
C LYS A 3 12.60 8.55 -15.27
N ARG A 4 13.16 7.51 -14.66
CA ARG A 4 14.58 7.46 -14.30
C ARG A 4 15.31 6.55 -15.28
N ILE A 5 16.39 7.04 -15.85
CA ILE A 5 17.27 6.28 -16.74
C ILE A 5 18.43 5.75 -15.90
N ILE A 6 18.61 4.43 -15.89
CA ILE A 6 19.73 3.76 -15.24
C ILE A 6 20.40 2.91 -16.32
N GLY A 7 21.59 3.36 -16.75
CA GLY A 7 22.24 2.82 -17.95
C GLY A 7 21.40 3.06 -19.20
N GLU A 8 21.14 2.04 -19.97
CA GLU A 8 20.29 2.07 -21.18
C GLU A 8 18.80 1.78 -20.92
N ARG A 9 18.40 1.58 -19.65
CA ARG A 9 17.03 1.21 -19.28
C ARG A 9 16.29 2.36 -18.63
N ALA A 10 15.07 2.59 -19.08
CA ALA A 10 14.15 3.54 -18.46
C ALA A 10 13.26 2.83 -17.45
N PHE A 11 13.17 3.38 -16.24
CA PHE A 11 12.28 2.91 -15.18
C PHE A 11 11.26 3.98 -14.86
N ASP A 12 10.00 3.60 -14.74
CA ASP A 12 8.97 4.48 -14.24
C ASP A 12 9.07 4.59 -12.71
N GLY A 13 9.09 5.82 -12.20
CA GLY A 13 9.04 6.04 -10.76
C GLY A 13 7.64 5.72 -10.22
N ALA A 14 7.55 4.77 -9.29
CA ALA A 14 6.30 4.46 -8.60
C ALA A 14 6.22 5.24 -7.28
N PRO A 15 5.19 6.07 -7.06
CA PRO A 15 4.98 6.72 -5.76
C PRO A 15 4.84 5.67 -4.65
N GLY A 16 5.48 5.88 -3.50
CA GLY A 16 5.48 4.93 -2.37
C GLY A 16 6.58 3.88 -2.41
N LEU A 17 7.30 3.73 -3.53
CA LEU A 17 8.33 2.70 -3.67
C LEU A 17 9.50 2.90 -2.70
N ARG A 18 9.86 4.14 -2.39
CA ARG A 18 10.95 4.43 -1.44
C ARG A 18 10.62 3.90 -0.04
N LEU A 19 9.39 4.06 0.42
CA LEU A 19 8.94 3.52 1.70
C LEU A 19 8.95 1.99 1.67
N ALA A 20 8.44 1.39 0.61
CA ALA A 20 8.40 -0.07 0.46
C ALA A 20 9.79 -0.71 0.49
N LEU A 21 10.80 -0.03 -0.10
CA LEU A 21 12.19 -0.51 -0.08
C LEU A 21 12.92 -0.22 1.25
N ALA A 22 12.42 0.73 2.05
CA ALA A 22 13.02 1.09 3.34
C ALA A 22 12.48 0.27 4.52
N LEU A 23 11.34 -0.39 4.37
CA LEU A 23 10.75 -1.24 5.40
C LEU A 23 11.17 -2.70 5.23
N PRO A 24 11.25 -3.48 6.34
CA PRO A 24 11.50 -4.91 6.27
C PRO A 24 10.43 -5.60 5.40
N PRO A 25 10.82 -6.38 4.38
CA PRO A 25 9.87 -7.11 3.58
C PRO A 25 9.34 -8.35 4.32
N ILE A 26 8.24 -8.88 3.79
CA ILE A 26 7.76 -10.22 4.13
C ILE A 26 8.36 -11.18 3.10
N GLU A 27 9.11 -12.17 3.56
CA GLU A 27 9.63 -13.23 2.69
C GLU A 27 8.54 -14.27 2.43
N VAL A 28 8.19 -14.44 1.14
CA VAL A 28 7.16 -15.38 0.71
C VAL A 28 7.80 -16.54 -0.02
N ALA A 29 7.67 -17.74 0.54
CA ALA A 29 8.06 -18.97 -0.14
C ALA A 29 7.10 -19.26 -1.30
N VAL A 30 7.63 -19.45 -2.48
CA VAL A 30 6.88 -19.69 -3.71
C VAL A 30 7.27 -21.04 -4.30
N THR A 31 6.28 -21.86 -4.59
CA THR A 31 6.44 -23.08 -5.41
C THR A 31 5.79 -22.83 -6.75
N ALA A 32 6.58 -22.73 -7.80
CA ALA A 32 6.10 -22.52 -9.16
C ALA A 32 6.21 -23.79 -9.98
N ARG A 33 5.10 -24.19 -10.62
CA ARG A 33 5.09 -25.28 -11.59
C ARG A 33 5.32 -24.73 -12.99
N LEU A 34 6.35 -25.20 -13.63
CA LEU A 34 6.72 -24.80 -14.99
C LEU A 34 5.85 -25.53 -16.04
N THR A 35 5.87 -25.02 -17.27
CA THR A 35 5.10 -25.58 -18.39
C THR A 35 5.55 -26.98 -18.81
N ASP A 36 6.81 -27.34 -18.56
CA ASP A 36 7.39 -28.68 -18.78
C ASP A 36 7.03 -29.68 -17.67
N GLY A 37 6.37 -29.20 -16.60
CA GLY A 37 5.97 -30.00 -15.46
C GLY A 37 6.93 -29.96 -14.28
N ASP A 38 8.10 -29.38 -14.44
CA ASP A 38 9.07 -29.22 -13.37
C ASP A 38 8.58 -28.20 -12.30
N THR A 39 9.08 -28.38 -11.08
CA THR A 39 8.75 -27.50 -9.95
C THR A 39 10.00 -26.76 -9.51
N VAL A 40 9.86 -25.44 -9.31
CA VAL A 40 10.92 -24.56 -8.79
C VAL A 40 10.43 -23.93 -7.49
N GLU A 41 11.28 -23.97 -6.46
CA GLU A 41 11.03 -23.33 -5.18
C GLU A 41 11.98 -22.15 -4.99
N PHE A 42 11.45 -21.02 -4.57
CA PHE A 42 12.22 -19.80 -4.30
C PHE A 42 11.49 -18.89 -3.31
N GLU A 43 12.22 -17.95 -2.76
CA GLU A 43 11.65 -16.92 -1.87
C GLU A 43 11.66 -15.57 -2.60
N ILE A 44 10.57 -14.78 -2.39
CA ILE A 44 10.47 -13.42 -2.90
C ILE A 44 10.16 -12.45 -1.76
N PRO A 45 10.88 -11.32 -1.67
CA PRO A 45 10.51 -10.25 -0.76
C PRO A 45 9.30 -9.50 -1.29
N VAL A 46 8.26 -9.36 -0.47
CA VAL A 46 7.08 -8.54 -0.78
C VAL A 46 6.94 -7.42 0.25
N PRO A 47 6.38 -6.26 -0.11
CA PRO A 47 6.11 -5.21 0.85
C PRO A 47 5.20 -5.71 1.98
N ASP A 48 5.45 -5.24 3.21
CA ASP A 48 4.52 -5.49 4.30
C ASP A 48 3.18 -4.74 4.08
N VAL A 49 2.22 -4.97 4.98
CA VAL A 49 0.86 -4.43 4.81
C VAL A 49 0.84 -2.90 4.76
N GLU A 50 1.65 -2.21 5.59
CA GLU A 50 1.72 -0.76 5.58
C GLU A 50 2.33 -0.22 4.27
N ALA A 51 3.44 -0.81 3.84
CA ALA A 51 4.09 -0.42 2.59
C ALA A 51 3.20 -0.70 1.37
N ALA A 52 2.55 -1.86 1.33
CA ALA A 52 1.59 -2.21 0.29
C ALA A 52 0.40 -1.23 0.27
N PHE A 53 -0.13 -0.87 1.43
CA PHE A 53 -1.21 0.11 1.55
C PHE A 53 -0.78 1.49 1.01
N VAL A 54 0.37 2.01 1.43
CA VAL A 54 0.89 3.29 0.94
C VAL A 54 1.08 3.28 -0.58
N LEU A 55 1.65 2.21 -1.15
CA LEU A 55 1.78 2.03 -2.59
C LEU A 55 0.41 2.11 -3.29
N LYS A 56 -0.61 1.41 -2.79
CA LYS A 56 -1.97 1.42 -3.36
C LYS A 56 -2.66 2.77 -3.22
N MET A 57 -2.52 3.43 -2.07
CA MET A 57 -3.07 4.77 -1.86
C MET A 57 -2.48 5.78 -2.84
N LEU A 58 -1.17 5.77 -3.04
CA LEU A 58 -0.50 6.69 -3.95
C LEU A 58 -0.73 6.34 -5.42
N ALA A 59 -0.91 5.07 -5.77
CA ALA A 59 -1.29 4.66 -7.12
C ALA A 59 -2.63 5.27 -7.55
N ARG A 60 -3.58 5.46 -6.63
CA ARG A 60 -4.87 6.11 -6.92
C ARG A 60 -4.76 7.58 -7.33
N THR A 61 -3.66 8.26 -6.99
CA THR A 61 -3.43 9.64 -7.46
C THR A 61 -3.09 9.69 -8.96
N VAL A 62 -2.68 8.56 -9.52
CA VAL A 62 -2.25 8.43 -10.92
C VAL A 62 -3.31 7.74 -11.77
N ARG A 63 -4.05 6.80 -11.17
CA ARG A 63 -5.10 6.03 -11.85
C ARG A 63 -6.28 5.79 -10.90
N ASP A 64 -7.50 5.90 -11.40
CA ASP A 64 -8.70 5.57 -10.64
C ASP A 64 -9.12 4.13 -10.97
N SER A 65 -8.53 3.16 -10.26
CA SER A 65 -8.77 1.74 -10.46
C SER A 65 -9.64 1.17 -9.35
N GLU A 66 -10.74 0.50 -9.71
CA GLU A 66 -11.59 -0.22 -8.77
C GLU A 66 -10.83 -1.35 -8.07
N ARG A 67 -9.88 -1.99 -8.77
CA ARG A 67 -9.03 -3.02 -8.20
C ARG A 67 -8.14 -2.48 -7.07
N ASP A 68 -7.60 -1.26 -7.25
CA ASP A 68 -6.81 -0.63 -6.18
C ASP A 68 -7.68 -0.33 -4.95
N LEU A 69 -8.97 -0.04 -5.13
CA LEU A 69 -9.90 0.15 -4.02
C LEU A 69 -10.18 -1.15 -3.26
N GLN A 70 -10.36 -2.27 -3.96
CA GLN A 70 -10.51 -3.60 -3.36
C GLN A 70 -9.25 -4.02 -2.61
N ASP A 71 -8.06 -3.78 -3.18
CA ASP A 71 -6.79 -4.07 -2.52
C ASP A 71 -6.61 -3.24 -1.24
N ILE A 72 -6.98 -1.95 -1.25
CA ILE A 72 -6.97 -1.08 -0.07
C ILE A 72 -7.90 -1.62 1.02
N GLU A 73 -9.12 -2.03 0.66
CA GLU A 73 -10.07 -2.63 1.60
C GLU A 73 -9.48 -3.88 2.25
N THR A 74 -8.95 -4.79 1.44
CA THR A 74 -8.32 -6.05 1.93
C THR A 74 -7.16 -5.76 2.88
N LEU A 75 -6.27 -4.83 2.54
CA LEU A 75 -5.14 -4.47 3.40
C LEU A 75 -5.60 -3.89 4.74
N LEU A 76 -6.64 -3.04 4.75
CA LEU A 76 -7.21 -2.50 5.98
C LEU A 76 -7.93 -3.58 6.82
N GLU A 77 -8.54 -4.57 6.20
CA GLU A 77 -9.12 -5.73 6.90
C GLU A 77 -8.05 -6.60 7.55
N ILE A 78 -6.90 -6.80 6.90
CA ILE A 78 -5.75 -7.49 7.51
C ILE A 78 -5.29 -6.74 8.75
N VAL A 79 -5.12 -5.41 8.68
CA VAL A 79 -4.76 -4.57 9.84
C VAL A 79 -5.79 -4.69 10.97
N ALA A 80 -7.07 -4.73 10.63
CA ALA A 80 -8.16 -4.81 11.62
C ALA A 80 -8.25 -6.17 12.31
N SER A 81 -7.95 -7.27 11.59
CA SER A 81 -8.13 -8.63 12.07
C SER A 81 -6.86 -9.24 12.65
N GLN A 82 -5.69 -8.81 12.24
CA GLN A 82 -4.39 -9.38 12.63
C GLN A 82 -3.36 -8.27 12.93
N PRO A 83 -3.56 -7.50 14.02
CA PRO A 83 -2.71 -6.35 14.32
C PRO A 83 -1.24 -6.71 14.57
N ASP A 84 -0.95 -7.95 15.00
CA ASP A 84 0.40 -8.42 15.34
C ASP A 84 1.09 -9.17 14.18
N TYR A 85 0.42 -9.35 13.04
CA TYR A 85 0.94 -10.13 11.89
C TYR A 85 1.62 -9.24 10.85
N HIS A 86 2.56 -8.40 11.28
CA HIS A 86 3.27 -7.48 10.39
C HIS A 86 4.78 -7.59 10.58
N ALA A 87 5.52 -7.52 9.49
CA ALA A 87 7.00 -7.45 9.52
C ALA A 87 7.46 -6.15 10.20
N SER A 88 6.66 -5.09 10.10
CA SER A 88 6.82 -3.83 10.83
C SER A 88 5.48 -3.36 11.39
N PRO A 89 5.48 -2.58 12.49
CA PRO A 89 4.25 -2.11 13.11
C PRO A 89 3.49 -1.16 12.18
N TRP A 90 2.15 -1.22 12.21
CA TRP A 90 1.29 -0.25 11.54
C TRP A 90 1.43 1.13 12.19
N ARG A 91 1.93 2.11 11.46
CA ARG A 91 2.24 3.45 11.97
C ARG A 91 1.33 4.55 11.43
N LEU A 92 0.52 4.26 10.42
CA LEU A 92 -0.41 5.25 9.84
C LEU A 92 -1.51 5.70 10.81
N GLY A 93 -1.71 5.02 11.93
CA GLY A 93 -2.57 5.47 13.03
C GLY A 93 -1.96 6.57 13.91
N ASP A 94 -0.67 6.88 13.77
CA ASP A 94 0.00 7.93 14.54
C ASP A 94 0.02 9.26 13.76
N PRO A 95 -0.63 10.33 14.30
CA PRO A 95 -0.68 11.64 13.63
C PRO A 95 0.70 12.31 13.50
N LYS A 96 1.69 11.89 14.29
CA LYS A 96 3.07 12.39 14.13
C LYS A 96 3.74 11.85 12.87
N ILE A 97 3.41 10.61 12.51
CA ILE A 97 3.98 9.89 11.37
C ILE A 97 3.32 10.32 10.05
N THR A 98 2.03 10.68 10.08
CA THR A 98 1.28 11.08 8.89
C THR A 98 1.41 12.56 8.52
N LYS A 99 2.31 13.30 9.17
CA LYS A 99 2.53 14.72 8.87
C LYS A 99 3.26 14.97 7.54
N ALA A 100 4.16 14.08 7.14
CA ALA A 100 5.05 14.30 6.00
C ALA A 100 5.45 12.99 5.32
N GLY A 101 6.10 13.12 4.16
CA GLY A 101 6.60 11.99 3.38
C GLY A 101 5.48 11.14 2.78
N GLU A 102 5.83 9.96 2.28
CA GLU A 102 4.89 9.07 1.60
C GLU A 102 3.72 8.62 2.49
N ARG A 103 3.94 8.49 3.80
CA ARG A 103 2.87 8.24 4.76
C ARG A 103 1.90 9.41 4.88
N GLY A 104 2.43 10.65 4.89
CA GLY A 104 1.62 11.86 4.89
C GLY A 104 0.84 12.03 3.60
N ASP A 105 1.44 11.68 2.47
CA ASP A 105 0.77 11.69 1.16
C ASP A 105 -0.37 10.67 1.13
N ALA A 106 -0.15 9.45 1.61
CA ALA A 106 -1.18 8.42 1.73
C ALA A 106 -2.32 8.85 2.67
N ALA A 107 -2.00 9.50 3.80
CA ALA A 107 -3.02 10.03 4.72
C ALA A 107 -3.87 11.15 4.07
N ARG A 108 -3.29 11.99 3.22
CA ARG A 108 -4.05 12.99 2.44
C ARG A 108 -5.01 12.34 1.45
N VAL A 109 -4.57 11.29 0.76
CA VAL A 109 -5.44 10.51 -0.13
C VAL A 109 -6.56 9.85 0.68
N ALA A 110 -6.26 9.30 1.86
CA ALA A 110 -7.28 8.74 2.76
C ALA A 110 -8.32 9.79 3.16
N ALA A 111 -7.91 11.01 3.50
CA ALA A 111 -8.82 12.11 3.82
C ALA A 111 -9.76 12.43 2.65
N GLN A 112 -9.25 12.48 1.43
CA GLN A 112 -10.06 12.69 0.21
C GLN A 112 -11.06 11.54 0.00
N MET A 113 -10.63 10.28 0.18
CA MET A 113 -11.50 9.12 0.06
C MET A 113 -12.60 9.11 1.12
N ILE A 114 -12.30 9.49 2.36
CA ILE A 114 -13.28 9.60 3.45
C ILE A 114 -14.36 10.64 3.13
N SER A 115 -13.98 11.74 2.48
CA SER A 115 -14.88 12.83 2.07
C SER A 115 -15.61 12.54 0.75
N SER A 116 -15.25 11.47 0.04
CA SER A 116 -15.87 11.11 -1.22
C SER A 116 -17.29 10.57 -1.03
N PRO A 117 -18.20 10.72 -2.02
CA PRO A 117 -19.54 10.17 -1.93
C PRO A 117 -19.52 8.63 -1.88
N PRO A 118 -20.55 8.00 -1.29
CA PRO A 118 -20.65 6.53 -1.17
C PRO A 118 -20.60 5.77 -2.49
N THR A 119 -21.03 6.40 -3.57
CA THR A 119 -20.97 5.85 -4.93
C THR A 119 -19.55 5.70 -5.46
N ARG A 120 -18.59 6.45 -4.90
CA ARG A 120 -17.19 6.46 -5.32
C ARG A 120 -16.30 5.67 -4.39
N VAL A 121 -16.55 5.74 -3.09
CA VAL A 121 -15.83 5.00 -2.04
C VAL A 121 -16.85 4.39 -1.08
N PRO A 122 -16.96 3.06 -1.01
CA PRO A 122 -17.92 2.37 -0.14
C PRO A 122 -17.82 2.80 1.32
N ALA A 123 -18.96 2.80 2.01
CA ALA A 123 -19.04 3.22 3.42
C ALA A 123 -18.10 2.41 4.32
N ARG A 124 -17.94 1.11 4.04
CA ARG A 124 -17.03 0.21 4.78
C ARG A 124 -15.57 0.66 4.66
N VAL A 125 -15.10 0.95 3.45
CA VAL A 125 -13.72 1.44 3.21
C VAL A 125 -13.49 2.76 3.94
N ARG A 126 -14.45 3.69 3.88
CA ARG A 126 -14.36 4.97 4.60
C ARG A 126 -14.29 4.78 6.12
N ALA A 127 -15.04 3.82 6.67
CA ALA A 127 -15.00 3.50 8.09
C ALA A 127 -13.65 2.91 8.52
N LEU A 128 -13.11 1.98 7.72
CA LEU A 128 -11.78 1.40 7.96
C LEU A 128 -10.67 2.45 7.88
N LEU A 129 -10.72 3.35 6.89
CA LEU A 129 -9.77 4.45 6.77
C LEU A 129 -9.81 5.38 8.01
N ARG A 130 -11.00 5.75 8.49
CA ARG A 130 -11.14 6.57 9.71
C ARG A 130 -10.57 5.90 10.94
N ARG A 131 -10.68 4.58 11.02
CA ARG A 131 -10.22 3.81 12.17
C ARG A 131 -8.70 3.64 12.20
N HIS A 132 -8.08 3.45 11.04
CA HIS A 132 -6.69 2.99 10.96
C HIS A 132 -5.70 4.02 10.44
N VAL A 133 -6.17 5.15 9.88
CA VAL A 133 -5.32 6.21 9.34
C VAL A 133 -5.56 7.52 10.08
N ALA A 134 -4.53 8.05 10.71
CA ALA A 134 -4.60 9.37 11.35
C ALA A 134 -4.66 10.47 10.28
N ILE A 135 -5.78 11.18 10.24
CA ILE A 135 -5.98 12.34 9.37
C ILE A 135 -5.58 13.58 10.14
N VAL A 136 -4.52 14.23 9.69
CA VAL A 136 -4.09 15.51 10.26
C VAL A 136 -4.87 16.63 9.57
N SER A 137 -5.81 17.25 10.30
CA SER A 137 -6.45 18.49 9.86
C SER A 137 -5.39 19.60 9.87
N ARG A 138 -5.30 20.34 8.77
CA ARG A 138 -4.51 21.60 8.71
C ARG A 138 -5.30 22.73 9.34
#